data_3e4f27f0e63ca97f59c3a72d0242135a
#
_entry.id   3e4f27f0e63ca97f59c3a72d0242135a
#
_cell.length_a   1.000
_cell.length_b   1.000
_cell.length_c   1.000
_cell.angle_alpha   90.00
_cell.angle_beta   90.00
_cell.angle_gamma   90.00
#
_symmetry.space_group_name_H-M   'P 1'
#
loop_
_entity.id
_entity.type
_entity.pdbx_description
1 polymer ?
#
loop_
_entity_poly.entity_id
_entity_poly.type
_entity_poly.pdbx_seq_one_letter_code
_entity_poly.pdbx_strand_id
1 'polypeptide(L)'
;MRYKISEEFTDAPGGRFRHLGKYSGEEFRDDVLINILNDLKDGEKLVLDLDGVYGYPPSFLEEVFGGLVRKYNYNFEKIKMKIEFVSLEQPERINEINDNIIRAEKEREKIQYEKS
;
A
#
# COMPACT_ATOMS: atom_id res chain seq x y z
N MET A 1 -14.10 -8.30 0.65
CA MET A 1 -14.16 -7.00 1.33
C MET A 1 -13.76 -5.88 0.38
N ARG A 2 -14.45 -4.76 0.43
CA ARG A 2 -14.14 -3.60 -0.43
C ARG A 2 -13.87 -2.37 0.42
N TYR A 3 -12.82 -1.63 0.10
CA TYR A 3 -12.45 -0.40 0.78
C TYR A 3 -12.13 0.67 -0.27
N LYS A 4 -12.82 1.81 -0.22
CA LYS A 4 -12.56 2.92 -1.13
C LYS A 4 -11.86 4.04 -0.37
N ILE A 5 -10.61 4.30 -0.72
CA ILE A 5 -9.76 5.26 0.01
C ILE A 5 -10.40 6.64 0.08
N SER A 6 -10.96 7.12 -1.04
CA SER A 6 -11.55 8.47 -1.10
C SER A 6 -12.73 8.66 -0.16
N GLU A 7 -13.48 7.60 0.13
CA GLU A 7 -14.68 7.68 0.97
C GLU A 7 -14.43 7.29 2.42
N GLU A 8 -13.55 6.33 2.65
CA GLU A 8 -13.38 5.73 3.99
C GLU A 8 -12.13 6.22 4.70
N PHE A 9 -11.20 6.84 3.98
CA PHE A 9 -9.98 7.41 4.57
C PHE A 9 -9.86 8.90 4.26
N THR A 10 -9.54 9.26 3.01
CA THR A 10 -9.44 10.65 2.57
C THR A 10 -9.46 10.74 1.05
N ASP A 11 -10.00 11.84 0.51
CA ASP A 11 -9.88 12.16 -0.91
C ASP A 11 -8.63 12.98 -1.24
N ALA A 12 -7.86 13.35 -0.21
CA ALA A 12 -6.63 14.14 -0.36
C ALA A 12 -5.51 13.56 0.51
N PRO A 13 -4.91 12.43 0.09
CA PRO A 13 -3.83 11.79 0.85
C PRO A 13 -2.67 12.75 1.09
N GLY A 14 -2.06 12.61 2.27
CA GLY A 14 -0.92 13.41 2.69
C GLY A 14 0.41 12.82 2.24
N GLY A 15 1.46 13.20 2.95
CA GLY A 15 2.82 12.75 2.67
C GLY A 15 3.14 11.38 3.25
N ARG A 16 4.45 11.14 3.44
CA ARG A 16 4.97 9.85 3.87
C ARG A 16 4.67 9.53 5.33
N PHE A 17 5.00 10.44 6.24
CA PHE A 17 5.01 10.17 7.67
C PHE A 17 3.99 11.01 8.45
N ARG A 18 3.53 10.45 9.59
CA ARG A 18 2.54 11.10 10.47
C ARG A 18 2.99 12.49 10.93
N HIS A 19 4.27 12.65 11.24
CA HIS A 19 4.78 13.93 11.74
C HIS A 19 4.77 15.03 10.69
N LEU A 20 4.57 14.68 9.41
CA LEU A 20 4.49 15.65 8.31
C LEU A 20 3.08 16.18 8.10
N GLY A 21 2.07 15.54 8.71
CA GLY A 21 0.67 15.95 8.57
C GLY A 21 -0.29 14.79 8.59
N LYS A 22 -1.57 15.12 8.38
CA LYS A 22 -2.67 14.15 8.41
C LYS A 22 -2.70 13.28 7.16
N TYR A 23 -3.34 12.15 7.29
CA TYR A 23 -3.62 11.20 6.20
C TYR A 23 -2.38 10.73 5.48
N SER A 24 -1.32 10.49 6.25
CA SER A 24 -0.04 10.02 5.71
C SER A 24 -0.09 8.57 5.24
N GLY A 25 0.89 8.17 4.44
CA GLY A 25 1.05 6.77 4.05
C GLY A 25 1.29 5.86 5.25
N GLU A 26 2.08 6.33 6.21
CA GLU A 26 2.31 5.61 7.47
C GLU A 26 1.00 5.36 8.23
N GLU A 27 0.16 6.38 8.35
CA GLU A 27 -1.14 6.27 9.01
C GLU A 27 -2.04 5.25 8.30
N PHE A 28 -2.16 5.35 6.99
CA PHE A 28 -3.01 4.43 6.23
C PHE A 28 -2.53 3.00 6.36
N ARG A 29 -1.23 2.76 6.20
CA ARG A 29 -0.65 1.43 6.32
C ARG A 29 -0.86 0.83 7.70
N ASP A 30 -0.50 1.55 8.76
CA ASP A 30 -0.45 1.01 10.12
C ASP A 30 -1.81 0.99 10.82
N ASP A 31 -2.66 1.97 10.57
CA ASP A 31 -3.94 2.09 11.28
C ASP A 31 -5.11 1.47 10.51
N VAL A 32 -4.99 1.36 9.20
CA VAL A 32 -6.11 0.88 8.35
C VAL A 32 -5.74 -0.41 7.63
N LEU A 33 -4.77 -0.33 6.73
CA LEU A 33 -4.51 -1.42 5.78
C LEU A 33 -4.09 -2.71 6.46
N ILE A 34 -3.11 -2.65 7.34
CA ILE A 34 -2.61 -3.87 7.99
C ILE A 34 -3.68 -4.57 8.82
N ASN A 35 -4.55 -3.80 9.46
CA ASN A 35 -5.65 -4.36 10.24
C ASN A 35 -6.66 -5.08 9.36
N ILE A 36 -6.99 -4.51 8.21
CA ILE A 36 -7.87 -5.17 7.25
C ILE A 36 -7.24 -6.47 6.75
N LEU A 37 -5.96 -6.43 6.38
CA LEU A 37 -5.27 -7.60 5.85
C LEU A 37 -5.18 -8.72 6.89
N ASN A 38 -4.97 -8.38 8.15
CA ASN A 38 -4.92 -9.36 9.23
C ASN A 38 -6.29 -10.00 9.52
N ASP A 39 -7.38 -9.28 9.26
CA ASP A 39 -8.73 -9.76 9.50
C ASP A 39 -9.31 -10.56 8.33
N LEU A 40 -8.64 -10.58 7.17
CA LEU A 40 -9.11 -11.37 6.03
C LEU A 40 -9.10 -12.86 6.35
N LYS A 41 -10.18 -13.53 5.96
CA LYS A 41 -10.29 -14.99 6.07
C LYS A 41 -9.50 -15.64 4.92
N ASP A 42 -9.20 -16.92 5.08
CA ASP A 42 -8.52 -17.68 4.05
C ASP A 42 -9.28 -17.60 2.72
N GLY A 43 -8.58 -17.22 1.66
CA GLY A 43 -9.16 -17.05 0.33
C GLY A 43 -9.89 -15.74 0.09
N GLU A 44 -10.10 -14.95 1.14
CA GLU A 44 -10.73 -13.64 1.02
C GLU A 44 -9.72 -12.61 0.52
N LYS A 45 -10.16 -11.71 -0.36
CA LYS A 45 -9.35 -10.59 -0.83
C LYS A 45 -9.95 -9.26 -0.41
N LEU A 46 -9.06 -8.29 -0.19
CA LEU A 46 -9.43 -6.88 -0.10
C LEU A 46 -9.45 -6.31 -1.52
N VAL A 47 -10.60 -5.78 -1.94
CA VAL A 47 -10.68 -4.95 -3.14
C VAL A 47 -10.43 -3.51 -2.71
N LEU A 48 -9.27 -2.99 -3.07
CA LEU A 48 -8.84 -1.63 -2.71
C LEU A 48 -9.09 -0.69 -3.88
N ASP A 49 -10.08 0.18 -3.72
CA ASP A 49 -10.49 1.14 -4.75
C ASP A 49 -9.73 2.45 -4.57
N LEU A 50 -8.92 2.79 -5.58
CA LEU A 50 -8.06 3.98 -5.59
C LEU A 50 -8.73 5.20 -6.21
N ASP A 51 -9.91 5.05 -6.81
CA ASP A 51 -10.59 6.12 -7.52
C ASP A 51 -11.19 7.17 -6.58
N GLY A 52 -11.45 8.36 -7.11
CA GLY A 52 -12.11 9.44 -6.37
C GLY A 52 -11.15 10.30 -5.54
N VAL A 53 -9.86 10.04 -5.60
CA VAL A 53 -8.83 10.83 -4.90
C VAL A 53 -8.31 11.90 -5.85
N TYR A 54 -8.11 13.12 -5.34
CA TYR A 54 -7.58 14.23 -6.16
C TYR A 54 -6.19 13.92 -6.71
N GLY A 55 -5.36 13.25 -5.93
CA GLY A 55 -4.06 12.80 -6.36
C GLY A 55 -3.36 12.06 -5.23
N TYR A 56 -2.50 11.10 -5.60
CA TYR A 56 -1.67 10.38 -4.65
C TYR A 56 -0.25 10.92 -4.72
N PRO A 57 0.27 11.55 -3.65
CA PRO A 57 1.69 11.86 -3.61
C PRO A 57 2.50 10.57 -3.79
N PRO A 58 3.57 10.57 -4.60
CA PRO A 58 4.38 9.36 -4.79
C PRO A 58 4.90 8.79 -3.48
N SER A 59 5.26 9.64 -2.52
CA SER A 59 5.73 9.21 -1.21
C SER A 59 4.65 8.49 -0.39
N PHE A 60 3.37 8.87 -0.56
CA PHE A 60 2.25 8.19 0.10
C PHE A 60 2.19 6.72 -0.35
N LEU A 61 2.11 6.50 -1.66
CA LEU A 61 2.00 5.15 -2.22
C LEU A 61 3.23 4.30 -1.88
N GLU A 62 4.42 4.89 -1.97
CA GLU A 62 5.65 4.18 -1.64
C GLU A 62 5.69 3.77 -0.17
N GLU A 63 5.30 4.67 0.74
CA GLU A 63 5.30 4.35 2.16
C GLU A 63 4.27 3.26 2.50
N VAL A 64 3.08 3.32 1.89
CA VAL A 64 2.05 2.31 2.12
C VAL A 64 2.52 0.93 1.64
N PHE A 65 2.86 0.81 0.38
CA PHE A 65 3.06 -0.50 -0.24
C PHE A 65 4.50 -0.99 -0.13
N GLY A 66 5.48 -0.11 -0.28
CA GLY A 66 6.86 -0.45 0.04
C GLY A 66 7.02 -0.74 1.53
N GLY A 67 6.28 -0.02 2.37
CA GLY A 67 6.26 -0.22 3.81
C GLY A 67 5.69 -1.56 4.25
N LEU A 68 4.73 -2.12 3.50
CA LEU A 68 4.25 -3.49 3.77
C LEU A 68 5.40 -4.50 3.66
N VAL A 69 6.29 -4.29 2.70
CA VAL A 69 7.47 -5.15 2.52
C VAL A 69 8.48 -4.93 3.64
N ARG A 70 8.86 -3.67 3.88
CA ARG A 70 9.92 -3.32 4.83
C ARG A 70 9.54 -3.59 6.29
N LYS A 71 8.32 -3.20 6.66
CA LYS A 71 7.87 -3.25 8.06
C LYS A 71 7.15 -4.54 8.43
N TYR A 72 6.35 -5.08 7.51
CA TYR A 72 5.50 -6.23 7.79
C TYR A 72 5.93 -7.50 7.08
N ASN A 73 7.06 -7.46 6.41
CA ASN A 73 7.66 -8.61 5.75
C ASN A 73 6.77 -9.26 4.68
N TYR A 74 5.96 -8.45 4.01
CA TYR A 74 5.19 -8.89 2.86
C TYR A 74 6.11 -9.00 1.65
N ASN A 75 5.67 -9.77 0.64
CA ASN A 75 6.30 -9.79 -0.68
C ASN A 75 5.23 -9.56 -1.75
N PHE A 76 5.66 -9.45 -2.99
CA PHE A 76 4.76 -9.19 -4.12
C PHE A 76 3.66 -10.25 -4.24
N GLU A 77 4.04 -11.53 -4.10
CA GLU A 77 3.11 -12.66 -4.19
C GLU A 77 2.03 -12.58 -3.12
N LYS A 78 2.42 -12.33 -1.88
CA LYS A 78 1.50 -12.24 -0.75
C LYS A 78 0.54 -11.07 -0.92
N ILE A 79 1.04 -9.93 -1.40
CA ILE A 79 0.20 -8.76 -1.64
C ILE A 79 -0.81 -9.07 -2.74
N LYS A 80 -0.38 -9.69 -3.83
CA LYS A 80 -1.28 -10.07 -4.93
C LYS A 80 -2.36 -11.05 -4.49
N MET A 81 -2.03 -11.95 -3.57
CA MET A 81 -3.00 -12.90 -3.03
C MET A 81 -4.07 -12.22 -2.18
N LYS A 82 -3.72 -11.14 -1.50
CA LYS A 82 -4.61 -10.51 -0.52
C LYS A 82 -5.30 -9.26 -1.02
N ILE A 83 -4.74 -8.57 -2.02
CA ILE A 83 -5.27 -7.28 -2.49
C ILE A 83 -5.53 -7.32 -3.99
N GLU A 84 -6.73 -6.89 -4.36
CA GLU A 84 -7.08 -6.57 -5.74
C GLU A 84 -7.23 -5.06 -5.83
N PHE A 85 -6.45 -4.43 -6.71
CA PHE A 85 -6.49 -2.99 -6.90
C PHE A 85 -7.51 -2.60 -7.97
N VAL A 86 -8.29 -1.54 -7.70
CA VAL A 86 -9.18 -0.93 -8.68
C VAL A 86 -8.75 0.52 -8.88
N SER A 87 -8.46 0.88 -10.12
CA SER A 87 -8.11 2.24 -10.52
C SER A 87 -8.57 2.48 -11.94
N LEU A 88 -9.85 2.84 -12.10
CA LEU A 88 -10.44 3.06 -13.42
C LEU A 88 -10.08 4.44 -13.97
N GLU A 89 -9.96 5.44 -13.10
CA GLU A 89 -9.63 6.81 -13.49
C GLU A 89 -8.16 6.96 -13.89
N GLN A 90 -7.26 6.25 -13.18
CA GLN A 90 -5.82 6.31 -13.43
C GLN A 90 -5.20 4.92 -13.30
N PRO A 91 -5.36 4.05 -14.33
CA PRO A 91 -4.84 2.68 -14.25
C PRO A 91 -3.34 2.59 -13.99
N GLU A 92 -2.57 3.60 -14.38
CA GLU A 92 -1.12 3.66 -14.15
C GLU A 92 -0.75 3.65 -12.65
N ARG A 93 -1.68 3.97 -11.77
CA ARG A 93 -1.44 3.89 -10.32
C ARG A 93 -1.12 2.47 -9.87
N ILE A 94 -1.75 1.49 -10.50
CA ILE A 94 -1.50 0.08 -10.17
C ILE A 94 -0.07 -0.30 -10.55
N ASN A 95 0.41 0.17 -11.69
CA ASN A 95 1.79 -0.07 -12.11
C ASN A 95 2.79 0.59 -11.14
N GLU A 96 2.51 1.80 -10.72
CA GLU A 96 3.33 2.54 -9.75
C GLU A 96 3.42 1.78 -8.42
N ILE A 97 2.29 1.29 -7.93
CA ILE A 97 2.24 0.48 -6.70
C ILE A 97 3.05 -0.79 -6.84
N ASN A 98 2.88 -1.51 -7.94
CA ASN A 98 3.63 -2.75 -8.20
C ASN A 98 5.14 -2.48 -8.26
N ASP A 99 5.55 -1.39 -8.89
CA ASP A 99 6.96 -1.01 -8.97
C ASP A 99 7.54 -0.71 -7.58
N ASN A 100 6.76 -0.03 -6.73
CA ASN A 100 7.16 0.25 -5.35
C ASN A 100 7.38 -1.04 -4.54
N ILE A 101 6.48 -2.00 -4.69
CA ILE A 101 6.56 -3.28 -4.00
C ILE A 101 7.80 -4.06 -4.46
N ILE A 102 7.99 -4.16 -5.77
CA ILE A 102 9.11 -4.89 -6.36
C ILE A 102 10.44 -4.26 -5.95
N ARG A 103 10.52 -2.94 -5.98
CA ARG A 103 11.74 -2.23 -5.58
C ARG A 103 12.07 -2.46 -4.10
N ALA A 104 11.08 -2.37 -3.22
CA ALA A 104 11.27 -2.61 -1.80
C ALA A 104 11.72 -4.06 -1.54
N GLU A 105 11.16 -5.01 -2.26
CA GLU A 105 11.52 -6.42 -2.16
C GLU A 105 12.97 -6.66 -2.59
N LYS A 106 13.39 -6.06 -3.70
CA LYS A 106 14.78 -6.15 -4.17
C LYS A 106 15.77 -5.54 -3.19
N GLU A 107 15.43 -4.39 -2.63
CA GLU A 107 16.27 -3.74 -1.62
C GLU A 107 16.41 -4.59 -0.36
N ARG A 108 15.33 -5.22 0.08
CA ARG A 108 15.35 -6.12 1.22
C ARG A 108 16.23 -7.34 0.96
N GLU A 109 16.10 -7.95 -0.21
CA GLU A 109 16.92 -9.09 -0.61
C GLU A 109 18.40 -8.72 -0.64
N LYS A 110 18.74 -7.55 -1.17
CA LYS A 110 20.10 -7.05 -1.23
C LYS A 110 20.69 -6.88 0.17
N ILE A 111 19.94 -6.31 1.09
CA ILE A 111 20.39 -6.13 2.48
C ILE A 111 20.63 -7.48 3.15
N GLN A 112 19.74 -8.45 2.95
CA GLN A 112 19.89 -9.79 3.51
C GLN A 112 21.13 -10.48 2.95
N TYR A 113 21.38 -10.33 1.65
CA TYR A 113 22.55 -10.90 0.99
C TYR A 113 23.86 -10.29 1.54
N GLU A 114 23.90 -8.98 1.72
CA GLU A 114 25.07 -8.27 2.25
C GLU A 114 25.37 -8.65 3.70
N LYS A 115 24.35 -9.05 4.47
CA LYS A 115 24.52 -9.47 5.87
C LYS A 115 24.96 -10.92 6.02
N SER A 116 24.76 -11.71 5.00
CA SER A 116 25.14 -13.12 5.04
C SER A 116 26.61 -13.30 4.60
#